data_5b24fea9fbd3494a6a6becba86d1aee0
#
_entry.id   5b24fea9fbd3494a6a6becba86d1aee0
#
_cell.length_a   1.000
_cell.length_b   1.000
_cell.length_c   1.000
_cell.angle_alpha   90.00
_cell.angle_beta   90.00
_cell.angle_gamma   90.00
#
_symmetry.space_group_name_H-M   'P 1'
#
loop_
_entity.id
_entity.type
_entity.pdbx_description
1 polymer ?
#
loop_
_entity_poly.entity_id
_entity_poly.type
_entity_poly.pdbx_seq_one_letter_code
_entity_poly.pdbx_strand_id
1 'polypeptide(L)'
;MADDLPASSSRDCPVRTVDSGLEKTLAEGRGIAGQVSRMTERKGAQASPLWLRIGFWACTVIAVTAVVRRLLALAYPQLSAASRTAALDQVFASHTTLTVSHILPALAFVLISPFVVFRGSNEKVWSQFLLFPVGIVVGITAYAMSAYSFGGWIERSAVLLFNTLFMFSLCRAYLYRRRGQFVSERRWLIRAIAILLGIATTRPIMGVFFATSGMTHLEPRQFFGIAFWIGFSVNTLLVELWLRMNKRRPVSFASST
;
A
#
# COMPACT_ATOMS: atom_id res chain seq x y z
N MET A 1 78.56 -48.73 -22.70
CA MET A 1 79.15 -47.42 -22.85
C MET A 1 78.29 -46.47 -22.10
N ALA A 2 78.80 -46.19 -20.90
CA ALA A 2 78.13 -45.38 -19.92
C ALA A 2 78.20 -43.89 -20.30
N ASP A 3 77.25 -43.12 -19.91
CA ASP A 3 77.45 -41.70 -19.64
C ASP A 3 76.53 -41.25 -18.52
N ASP A 4 77.18 -40.99 -17.39
CA ASP A 4 76.65 -40.35 -16.20
C ASP A 4 76.32 -38.90 -16.48
N LEU A 5 75.14 -38.48 -16.04
CA LEU A 5 74.79 -37.03 -15.90
C LEU A 5 74.38 -36.72 -14.46
N PRO A 6 74.93 -35.68 -13.85
CA PRO A 6 74.82 -35.41 -12.46
C PRO A 6 73.48 -34.77 -12.07
N ALA A 7 73.00 -35.11 -10.88
CA ALA A 7 71.84 -34.57 -10.20
C ALA A 7 71.97 -33.06 -10.00
N SER A 8 71.00 -32.30 -10.48
CA SER A 8 70.88 -30.85 -10.20
C SER A 8 70.17 -30.64 -8.87
N SER A 9 70.88 -30.03 -7.95
CA SER A 9 70.47 -29.52 -6.65
C SER A 9 69.26 -28.62 -6.77
N SER A 10 68.09 -29.05 -6.23
CA SER A 10 66.92 -28.19 -6.01
C SER A 10 67.24 -27.22 -4.89
N ARG A 11 67.39 -25.94 -5.24
CA ARG A 11 67.44 -24.84 -4.27
C ARG A 11 66.01 -24.61 -3.73
N ASP A 12 65.83 -24.94 -2.46
CA ASP A 12 64.64 -24.54 -1.68
C ASP A 12 64.60 -23.02 -1.60
N CYS A 13 63.64 -22.40 -2.35
CA CYS A 13 63.24 -21.05 -2.11
C CYS A 13 62.37 -20.99 -0.86
N PRO A 14 62.65 -20.19 0.16
CA PRO A 14 61.77 -20.02 1.29
C PRO A 14 60.49 -19.29 0.79
N VAL A 15 59.37 -20.02 0.87
CA VAL A 15 58.04 -19.45 0.70
C VAL A 15 57.85 -18.41 1.81
N ARG A 16 57.97 -17.15 1.42
CA ARG A 16 57.68 -16.00 2.27
C ARG A 16 56.21 -16.09 2.67
N THR A 17 55.91 -16.41 3.90
CA THR A 17 54.57 -16.36 4.50
C THR A 17 54.07 -14.95 4.35
N VAL A 18 53.20 -14.77 3.34
CA VAL A 18 52.50 -13.50 3.10
C VAL A 18 51.64 -13.19 4.32
N ASP A 19 51.93 -12.11 4.89
CA ASP A 19 51.48 -11.39 6.03
C ASP A 19 50.01 -11.69 6.44
N SER A 20 49.85 -12.49 7.50
CA SER A 20 48.56 -12.67 8.20
C SER A 20 47.94 -11.36 8.72
N GLY A 21 48.75 -10.29 8.77
CA GLY A 21 48.31 -8.91 9.08
C GLY A 21 47.48 -8.28 8.00
N LEU A 22 47.80 -8.51 6.71
CA LEU A 22 47.10 -7.92 5.59
C LEU A 22 45.69 -8.52 5.42
N GLU A 23 45.54 -9.82 5.62
CA GLU A 23 44.25 -10.51 5.60
C GLU A 23 43.32 -10.06 6.73
N LYS A 24 43.85 -9.86 7.94
CA LYS A 24 43.07 -9.30 9.06
C LYS A 24 42.58 -7.89 8.77
N THR A 25 43.41 -7.02 8.22
CA THR A 25 43.04 -5.64 7.89
C THR A 25 41.99 -5.58 6.77
N LEU A 26 42.09 -6.47 5.79
CA LEU A 26 41.06 -6.59 4.70
C LEU A 26 39.73 -7.18 5.22
N ALA A 27 39.79 -8.09 6.18
CA ALA A 27 38.56 -8.65 6.80
C ALA A 27 37.86 -7.61 7.69
N GLU A 28 38.61 -6.82 8.47
CA GLU A 28 38.07 -5.69 9.24
C GLU A 28 37.50 -4.61 8.36
N GLY A 29 38.18 -4.25 7.27
CA GLY A 29 37.68 -3.28 6.28
C GLY A 29 36.36 -3.72 5.64
N ARG A 30 36.20 -5.00 5.32
CA ARG A 30 34.92 -5.57 4.82
C ARG A 30 33.83 -5.56 5.89
N GLY A 31 34.18 -5.80 7.15
CA GLY A 31 33.25 -5.72 8.28
C GLY A 31 32.71 -4.32 8.50
N ILE A 32 33.58 -3.32 8.46
CA ILE A 32 33.23 -1.90 8.61
C ILE A 32 32.40 -1.41 7.42
N ALA A 33 32.77 -1.75 6.20
CA ALA A 33 32.01 -1.41 5.00
C ALA A 33 30.61 -2.06 5.03
N GLY A 34 30.48 -3.29 5.48
CA GLY A 34 29.20 -3.97 5.67
C GLY A 34 28.33 -3.33 6.78
N GLN A 35 28.93 -2.84 7.86
CA GLN A 35 28.21 -2.13 8.91
C GLN A 35 27.77 -0.72 8.48
N VAL A 36 28.63 0.01 7.77
CA VAL A 36 28.30 1.33 7.22
C VAL A 36 27.18 1.20 6.18
N SER A 37 27.23 0.17 5.32
CA SER A 37 26.16 -0.12 4.36
C SER A 37 24.83 -0.43 5.06
N ARG A 38 24.85 -1.23 6.13
CA ARG A 38 23.64 -1.52 6.93
C ARG A 38 23.12 -0.33 7.72
N MET A 39 23.99 0.56 8.18
CA MET A 39 23.58 1.81 8.85
C MET A 39 23.01 2.83 7.88
N THR A 40 23.55 2.93 6.66
CA THR A 40 22.98 3.80 5.59
C THR A 40 21.66 3.21 5.08
N GLU A 41 21.51 1.91 4.97
CA GLU A 41 20.24 1.27 4.66
C GLU A 41 19.17 1.50 5.75
N ARG A 42 19.54 1.46 7.03
CA ARG A 42 18.62 1.78 8.13
C ARG A 42 18.18 3.25 8.16
N LYS A 43 19.07 4.19 7.83
CA LYS A 43 18.74 5.64 7.72
C LYS A 43 17.91 5.95 6.47
N GLY A 44 17.94 5.11 5.44
CA GLY A 44 17.14 5.24 4.22
C GLY A 44 15.69 4.79 4.35
N ALA A 45 15.27 4.22 5.48
CA ALA A 45 13.86 4.03 5.80
C ALA A 45 13.23 5.43 6.06
N GLN A 46 12.92 6.14 4.97
CA GLN A 46 12.31 7.47 5.00
C GLN A 46 11.05 7.40 5.88
N ALA A 47 11.14 8.02 7.05
CA ALA A 47 10.00 8.23 7.90
C ALA A 47 8.94 8.99 7.06
N SER A 48 7.79 8.36 6.84
CA SER A 48 6.67 9.01 6.16
C SER A 48 6.33 10.31 6.93
N PRO A 49 6.08 11.44 6.24
CA PRO A 49 5.79 12.70 6.90
C PRO A 49 4.59 12.54 7.84
N LEU A 50 4.61 13.27 8.95
CA LEU A 50 3.61 13.14 10.02
C LEU A 50 2.18 13.32 9.50
N TRP A 51 1.94 14.27 8.60
CA TRP A 51 0.63 14.53 8.02
C TRP A 51 0.07 13.32 7.23
N LEU A 52 0.94 12.56 6.55
CA LEU A 52 0.54 11.36 5.83
C LEU A 52 0.15 10.23 6.80
N ARG A 53 0.87 10.12 7.91
CA ARG A 53 0.54 9.15 8.97
C ARG A 53 -0.78 9.47 9.63
N ILE A 54 -0.99 10.75 9.97
CA ILE A 54 -2.27 11.23 10.56
C ILE A 54 -3.41 10.99 9.56
N GLY A 55 -3.25 11.40 8.30
CA GLY A 55 -4.26 11.21 7.26
C GLY A 55 -4.59 9.72 7.03
N PHE A 56 -3.57 8.85 7.01
CA PHE A 56 -3.77 7.42 6.89
C PHE A 56 -4.59 6.84 8.05
N TRP A 57 -4.23 7.17 9.30
CA TRP A 57 -4.96 6.69 10.47
C TRP A 57 -6.37 7.26 10.54
N ALA A 58 -6.57 8.53 10.22
CA ALA A 58 -7.89 9.13 10.12
C ALA A 58 -8.77 8.38 9.08
N CYS A 59 -8.26 8.14 7.88
CA CYS A 59 -8.97 7.35 6.87
C CYS A 59 -9.27 5.92 7.36
N THR A 60 -8.32 5.27 8.04
CA THR A 60 -8.52 3.93 8.59
C THR A 60 -9.65 3.91 9.63
N VAL A 61 -9.65 4.85 10.58
CA VAL A 61 -10.70 4.97 11.61
C VAL A 61 -12.06 5.23 10.95
N ILE A 62 -12.15 6.16 10.00
CA ILE A 62 -13.39 6.46 9.26
C ILE A 62 -13.89 5.22 8.51
N ALA A 63 -12.99 4.49 7.83
CA ALA A 63 -13.35 3.28 7.10
C ALA A 63 -13.90 2.20 8.04
N VAL A 64 -13.23 1.93 9.15
CA VAL A 64 -13.67 0.95 10.16
C VAL A 64 -15.03 1.35 10.74
N THR A 65 -15.20 2.61 11.15
CA THR A 65 -16.47 3.12 11.68
C THR A 65 -17.60 2.99 10.66
N ALA A 66 -17.33 3.30 9.38
CA ALA A 66 -18.33 3.15 8.32
C ALA A 66 -18.75 1.69 8.11
N VAL A 67 -17.79 0.76 8.17
CA VAL A 67 -18.06 -0.68 8.07
C VAL A 67 -18.88 -1.17 9.25
N VAL A 68 -18.48 -0.84 10.49
CA VAL A 68 -19.21 -1.22 11.71
C VAL A 68 -20.64 -0.69 11.66
N ARG A 69 -20.81 0.60 11.32
CA ARG A 69 -22.15 1.19 11.15
C ARG A 69 -22.98 0.42 10.12
N ARG A 70 -22.38 0.04 8.98
CA ARG A 70 -23.07 -0.71 7.93
C ARG A 70 -23.49 -2.11 8.40
N LEU A 71 -22.60 -2.81 9.10
CA LEU A 71 -22.92 -4.13 9.66
C LEU A 71 -24.04 -4.05 10.71
N LEU A 72 -24.03 -3.01 11.55
CA LEU A 72 -25.10 -2.76 12.52
C LEU A 72 -26.42 -2.45 11.81
N ALA A 73 -26.42 -1.65 10.74
CA ALA A 73 -27.63 -1.36 9.96
C ALA A 73 -28.22 -2.62 9.28
N LEU A 74 -27.36 -3.55 8.86
CA LEU A 74 -27.81 -4.83 8.31
C LEU A 74 -28.34 -5.79 9.38
N ALA A 75 -27.73 -5.78 10.59
CA ALA A 75 -28.15 -6.62 11.70
C ALA A 75 -29.45 -6.12 12.37
N TYR A 76 -29.63 -4.79 12.43
CA TYR A 76 -30.75 -4.12 13.10
C TYR A 76 -31.43 -3.10 12.16
N PRO A 77 -32.22 -3.55 11.17
CA PRO A 77 -32.84 -2.65 10.17
C PRO A 77 -33.76 -1.59 10.78
N GLN A 78 -34.37 -1.89 11.90
CA GLN A 78 -35.30 -0.97 12.61
C GLN A 78 -34.58 0.30 13.11
N LEU A 79 -33.31 0.20 13.52
CA LEU A 79 -32.54 1.35 14.00
C LEU A 79 -32.11 2.29 12.86
N SER A 80 -32.05 1.79 11.63
CA SER A 80 -31.65 2.55 10.45
C SER A 80 -32.82 3.23 9.74
N ALA A 81 -34.06 2.82 9.99
CA ALA A 81 -35.25 3.30 9.28
C ALA A 81 -35.48 4.82 9.44
N ALA A 82 -35.13 5.40 10.60
CA ALA A 82 -35.26 6.83 10.87
C ALA A 82 -34.04 7.66 10.44
N SER A 83 -33.01 7.04 9.84
CA SER A 83 -31.78 7.74 9.46
C SER A 83 -31.90 8.43 8.09
N ARG A 84 -31.16 9.55 7.92
CA ARG A 84 -31.05 10.24 6.62
C ARG A 84 -30.49 9.35 5.50
N THR A 85 -29.93 8.19 5.87
CA THR A 85 -29.35 7.20 4.94
C THR A 85 -30.25 5.98 4.76
N ALA A 86 -31.52 6.00 5.20
CA ALA A 86 -32.42 4.87 5.13
C ALA A 86 -32.57 4.30 3.71
N ALA A 87 -32.74 5.17 2.70
CA ALA A 87 -32.83 4.75 1.30
C ALA A 87 -31.56 4.03 0.82
N LEU A 88 -30.38 4.50 1.24
CA LEU A 88 -29.11 3.87 0.95
C LEU A 88 -28.98 2.51 1.67
N ASP A 89 -29.40 2.44 2.92
CA ASP A 89 -29.35 1.23 3.73
C ASP A 89 -30.29 0.15 3.14
N GLN A 90 -31.43 0.53 2.56
CA GLN A 90 -32.36 -0.36 1.88
C GLN A 90 -31.76 -0.99 0.61
N VAL A 91 -31.05 -0.22 -0.23
CA VAL A 91 -30.36 -0.77 -1.42
C VAL A 91 -29.31 -1.80 -1.04
N PHE A 92 -28.57 -1.56 0.03
CA PHE A 92 -27.56 -2.53 0.50
C PHE A 92 -28.20 -3.74 1.20
N ALA A 93 -29.33 -3.57 1.86
CA ALA A 93 -30.09 -4.66 2.49
C ALA A 93 -30.72 -5.60 1.46
N SER A 94 -31.17 -5.09 0.30
CA SER A 94 -31.71 -5.93 -0.78
C SER A 94 -30.66 -6.88 -1.39
N HIS A 95 -29.36 -6.58 -1.23
CA HIS A 95 -28.25 -7.39 -1.72
C HIS A 95 -27.26 -7.72 -0.58
N THR A 96 -27.79 -8.18 0.56
CA THR A 96 -27.01 -8.40 1.80
C THR A 96 -25.80 -9.31 1.58
N THR A 97 -25.95 -10.43 0.89
CA THR A 97 -24.85 -11.38 0.64
C THR A 97 -23.71 -10.72 -0.11
N LEU A 98 -23.99 -9.96 -1.18
CA LEU A 98 -22.99 -9.24 -1.95
C LEU A 98 -22.35 -8.12 -1.11
N THR A 99 -23.13 -7.41 -0.33
CA THR A 99 -22.68 -6.35 0.56
C THR A 99 -21.70 -6.90 1.61
N VAL A 100 -22.04 -7.99 2.29
CA VAL A 100 -21.19 -8.62 3.31
C VAL A 100 -19.93 -9.20 2.68
N SER A 101 -20.05 -9.90 1.52
CA SER A 101 -18.90 -10.45 0.80
C SER A 101 -17.92 -9.41 0.27
N HIS A 102 -18.34 -8.15 0.14
CA HIS A 102 -17.46 -7.02 -0.18
C HIS A 102 -16.89 -6.37 1.08
N ILE A 103 -17.73 -6.06 2.05
CA ILE A 103 -17.37 -5.26 3.24
C ILE A 103 -16.36 -5.99 4.13
N LEU A 104 -16.51 -7.30 4.36
CA LEU A 104 -15.60 -8.05 5.22
C LEU A 104 -14.18 -8.15 4.65
N PRO A 105 -13.97 -8.52 3.37
CA PRO A 105 -12.64 -8.47 2.78
C PRO A 105 -12.08 -7.05 2.71
N ALA A 106 -12.90 -6.03 2.45
CA ALA A 106 -12.46 -4.64 2.45
C ALA A 106 -11.96 -4.20 3.83
N LEU A 107 -12.67 -4.58 4.90
CA LEU A 107 -12.23 -4.37 6.28
C LEU A 107 -10.91 -5.07 6.56
N ALA A 108 -10.79 -6.35 6.20
CA ALA A 108 -9.54 -7.11 6.37
C ALA A 108 -8.37 -6.44 5.63
N PHE A 109 -8.59 -5.98 4.39
CA PHE A 109 -7.59 -5.26 3.61
C PHE A 109 -7.14 -3.96 4.32
N VAL A 110 -8.10 -3.18 4.83
CA VAL A 110 -7.81 -1.93 5.58
C VAL A 110 -7.01 -2.23 6.85
N LEU A 111 -7.35 -3.28 7.60
CA LEU A 111 -6.66 -3.65 8.84
C LEU A 111 -5.25 -4.20 8.60
N ILE A 112 -5.00 -4.85 7.46
CA ILE A 112 -3.68 -5.34 7.08
C ILE A 112 -2.80 -4.21 6.52
N SER A 113 -3.39 -3.17 5.92
CA SER A 113 -2.66 -2.11 5.21
C SER A 113 -1.63 -1.34 6.06
N PRO A 114 -1.82 -1.05 7.38
CA PRO A 114 -0.81 -0.40 8.21
C PRO A 114 0.51 -1.18 8.28
N PHE A 115 0.43 -2.50 8.31
CA PHE A 115 1.62 -3.36 8.33
C PHE A 115 2.47 -3.25 7.06
N VAL A 116 1.85 -2.95 5.93
CA VAL A 116 2.55 -2.72 4.66
C VAL A 116 3.11 -1.30 4.57
N VAL A 117 2.35 -0.31 5.06
CA VAL A 117 2.72 1.11 4.94
C VAL A 117 3.82 1.49 5.93
N PHE A 118 3.75 1.04 7.18
CA PHE A 118 4.61 1.52 8.28
C PHE A 118 5.74 0.58 8.66
N ARG A 119 5.65 -0.72 8.36
CA ARG A 119 6.72 -1.67 8.65
C ARG A 119 7.86 -1.58 7.63
N GLY A 120 9.10 -1.63 8.14
CA GLY A 120 10.31 -1.67 7.32
C GLY A 120 10.43 -2.99 6.56
N SER A 121 11.32 -3.03 5.55
CA SER A 121 11.48 -4.13 4.59
C SER A 121 11.85 -5.51 5.20
N ASN A 122 12.18 -5.59 6.50
CA ASN A 122 12.68 -6.80 7.13
C ASN A 122 11.63 -7.66 7.86
N GLU A 123 10.36 -7.23 7.96
CA GLU A 123 9.34 -8.04 8.63
C GLU A 123 8.38 -8.71 7.67
N LYS A 124 8.55 -10.01 7.70
CA LYS A 124 7.73 -11.14 7.17
C LYS A 124 6.62 -10.83 6.18
N VAL A 125 6.89 -11.27 5.02
CA VAL A 125 6.16 -11.66 3.82
C VAL A 125 4.65 -11.99 3.95
N TRP A 126 4.16 -12.36 5.14
CA TRP A 126 2.79 -12.84 5.35
C TRP A 126 1.71 -11.78 5.15
N SER A 127 1.90 -10.56 5.66
CA SER A 127 0.88 -9.51 5.52
C SER A 127 0.71 -9.06 4.07
N GLN A 128 1.82 -9.02 3.32
CA GLN A 128 1.80 -8.70 1.90
C GLN A 128 1.18 -9.83 1.08
N PHE A 129 1.44 -11.09 1.45
CA PHE A 129 0.88 -12.25 0.76
C PHE A 129 -0.65 -12.31 0.90
N LEU A 130 -1.18 -12.02 2.09
CA LEU A 130 -2.63 -11.97 2.34
C LEU A 130 -3.31 -10.80 1.62
N LEU A 131 -2.59 -9.68 1.41
CA LEU A 131 -3.18 -8.50 0.79
C LEU A 131 -3.61 -8.75 -0.66
N PHE A 132 -2.89 -9.59 -1.41
CA PHE A 132 -3.22 -9.87 -2.81
C PHE A 132 -4.55 -10.61 -2.98
N PRO A 133 -4.79 -11.78 -2.37
CA PRO A 133 -6.05 -12.49 -2.54
C PRO A 133 -7.23 -11.70 -1.96
N VAL A 134 -7.05 -11.06 -0.80
CA VAL A 134 -8.09 -10.22 -0.20
C VAL A 134 -8.41 -9.04 -1.11
N GLY A 135 -7.39 -8.36 -1.68
CA GLY A 135 -7.59 -7.26 -2.62
C GLY A 135 -8.29 -7.68 -3.92
N ILE A 136 -8.00 -8.88 -4.45
CA ILE A 136 -8.70 -9.42 -5.62
C ILE A 136 -10.19 -9.62 -5.31
N VAL A 137 -10.52 -10.20 -4.16
CA VAL A 137 -11.92 -10.39 -3.74
C VAL A 137 -12.61 -9.03 -3.60
N VAL A 138 -11.98 -8.05 -2.98
CA VAL A 138 -12.52 -6.68 -2.86
C VAL A 138 -12.78 -6.08 -4.25
N GLY A 139 -11.83 -6.20 -5.18
CA GLY A 139 -11.97 -5.65 -6.53
C GLY A 139 -13.10 -6.31 -7.33
N ILE A 140 -13.20 -7.65 -7.29
CA ILE A 140 -14.27 -8.38 -8.00
C ILE A 140 -15.64 -8.02 -7.42
N THR A 141 -15.77 -8.03 -6.10
CA THR A 141 -17.04 -7.69 -5.44
C THR A 141 -17.42 -6.23 -5.62
N ALA A 142 -16.44 -5.30 -5.72
CA ALA A 142 -16.70 -3.91 -6.06
C ALA A 142 -17.27 -3.75 -7.48
N TYR A 143 -16.78 -4.49 -8.46
CA TYR A 143 -17.38 -4.52 -9.80
C TYR A 143 -18.82 -5.03 -9.77
N ALA A 144 -19.09 -6.11 -9.03
CA ALA A 144 -20.45 -6.61 -8.88
C ALA A 144 -21.37 -5.59 -8.20
N MET A 145 -20.91 -4.91 -7.14
CA MET A 145 -21.66 -3.86 -6.47
C MET A 145 -21.93 -2.63 -7.35
N SER A 146 -21.05 -2.32 -8.30
CA SER A 146 -21.24 -1.18 -9.20
C SER A 146 -22.49 -1.31 -10.07
N ALA A 147 -23.03 -2.52 -10.27
CA ALA A 147 -24.27 -2.74 -10.97
C ALA A 147 -25.50 -2.19 -10.21
N TYR A 148 -25.41 -2.10 -8.89
CA TYR A 148 -26.46 -1.66 -7.97
C TYR A 148 -26.14 -0.31 -7.32
N SER A 149 -25.41 0.56 -8.01
CA SER A 149 -24.99 1.85 -7.49
C SER A 149 -26.16 2.79 -7.21
N PHE A 150 -26.20 3.37 -5.99
CA PHE A 150 -27.26 4.28 -5.54
C PHE A 150 -27.21 5.64 -6.27
N GLY A 151 -26.02 6.19 -6.48
CA GLY A 151 -25.79 7.47 -7.16
C GLY A 151 -25.83 7.39 -8.69
N GLY A 152 -26.32 6.28 -9.24
CA GLY A 152 -26.53 6.12 -10.67
C GLY A 152 -25.21 6.06 -11.46
N TRP A 153 -25.24 6.62 -12.69
CA TRP A 153 -24.12 6.51 -13.61
C TRP A 153 -22.86 7.25 -13.15
N ILE A 154 -22.99 8.37 -12.43
CA ILE A 154 -21.85 9.16 -11.92
C ILE A 154 -21.08 8.36 -10.86
N GLU A 155 -21.76 7.74 -9.90
CA GLU A 155 -21.11 6.86 -8.93
C GLU A 155 -20.49 5.65 -9.61
N ARG A 156 -21.26 4.99 -10.51
CA ARG A 156 -20.81 3.80 -11.22
C ARG A 156 -19.53 4.06 -12.01
N SER A 157 -19.42 5.16 -12.73
CA SER A 157 -18.23 5.52 -13.48
C SER A 157 -17.01 5.76 -12.57
N ALA A 158 -17.20 6.39 -11.42
CA ALA A 158 -16.13 6.55 -10.42
C ALA A 158 -15.67 5.21 -9.90
N VAL A 159 -16.59 4.35 -9.46
CA VAL A 159 -16.26 3.01 -8.95
C VAL A 159 -15.54 2.19 -10.01
N LEU A 160 -16.01 2.15 -11.25
CA LEU A 160 -15.37 1.41 -12.34
C LEU A 160 -13.95 1.91 -12.59
N LEU A 161 -13.74 3.22 -12.70
CA LEU A 161 -12.42 3.79 -12.94
C LEU A 161 -11.44 3.49 -11.80
N PHE A 162 -11.81 3.85 -10.57
CA PHE A 162 -10.91 3.71 -9.43
C PHE A 162 -10.69 2.25 -9.02
N ASN A 163 -11.70 1.39 -9.17
CA ASN A 163 -11.51 -0.04 -8.96
C ASN A 163 -10.59 -0.66 -10.01
N THR A 164 -10.67 -0.22 -11.27
CA THR A 164 -9.72 -0.66 -12.31
C THR A 164 -8.30 -0.21 -11.99
N LEU A 165 -8.10 1.04 -11.53
CA LEU A 165 -6.80 1.53 -11.07
C LEU A 165 -6.29 0.76 -9.84
N PHE A 166 -7.18 0.40 -8.93
CA PHE A 166 -6.86 -0.43 -7.77
C PHE A 166 -6.38 -1.83 -8.20
N MET A 167 -7.14 -2.53 -9.04
CA MET A 167 -6.79 -3.84 -9.55
C MET A 167 -5.50 -3.82 -10.38
N PHE A 168 -5.32 -2.80 -11.22
CA PHE A 168 -4.08 -2.57 -11.96
C PHE A 168 -2.89 -2.39 -11.01
N SER A 169 -3.06 -1.61 -9.94
CA SER A 169 -2.01 -1.38 -8.95
C SER A 169 -1.63 -2.67 -8.21
N LEU A 170 -2.60 -3.50 -7.85
CA LEU A 170 -2.36 -4.82 -7.26
C LEU A 170 -1.63 -5.76 -8.22
N CYS A 171 -2.06 -5.83 -9.47
CA CYS A 171 -1.42 -6.64 -10.50
C CYS A 171 0.05 -6.23 -10.70
N ARG A 172 0.32 -4.93 -10.82
CA ARG A 172 1.69 -4.39 -10.93
C ARG A 172 2.53 -4.71 -9.69
N ALA A 173 1.96 -4.58 -8.49
CA ALA A 173 2.64 -4.94 -7.26
C ALA A 173 3.02 -6.43 -7.24
N TYR A 174 2.10 -7.30 -7.62
CA TYR A 174 2.33 -8.74 -7.71
C TYR A 174 3.44 -9.09 -8.71
N LEU A 175 3.43 -8.47 -9.90
CA LEU A 175 4.46 -8.68 -10.91
C LEU A 175 5.86 -8.24 -10.43
N TYR A 176 5.96 -7.11 -9.74
CA TYR A 176 7.23 -6.65 -9.15
C TYR A 176 7.71 -7.58 -8.03
N ARG A 177 6.79 -8.11 -7.23
CA ARG A 177 7.10 -9.12 -6.21
C ARG A 177 7.70 -10.37 -6.84
N ARG A 178 7.08 -10.91 -7.90
CA ARG A 178 7.63 -12.08 -8.61
C ARG A 178 9.02 -11.85 -9.20
N ARG A 179 9.37 -10.60 -9.50
CA ARG A 179 10.69 -10.19 -9.98
C ARG A 179 11.69 -9.87 -8.86
N GLY A 180 11.32 -10.04 -7.58
CA GLY A 180 12.15 -9.71 -6.43
C GLY A 180 12.37 -8.20 -6.21
N GLN A 181 11.59 -7.34 -6.86
CA GLN A 181 11.73 -5.88 -6.78
C GLN A 181 10.83 -5.29 -5.67
N PHE A 182 11.18 -5.55 -4.42
CA PHE A 182 10.36 -5.21 -3.24
C PHE A 182 10.07 -3.70 -3.08
N VAL A 183 11.00 -2.83 -3.48
CA VAL A 183 10.79 -1.36 -3.43
C VAL A 183 9.68 -0.92 -4.38
N SER A 184 9.67 -1.46 -5.59
CA SER A 184 8.65 -1.17 -6.61
C SER A 184 7.31 -1.79 -6.22
N GLU A 185 7.30 -3.02 -5.71
CA GLU A 185 6.12 -3.68 -5.14
C GLU A 185 5.45 -2.80 -4.09
N ARG A 186 6.21 -2.35 -3.07
CA ARG A 186 5.69 -1.50 -2.00
C ARG A 186 5.06 -0.20 -2.53
N ARG A 187 5.68 0.44 -3.52
CA ARG A 187 5.12 1.66 -4.12
C ARG A 187 3.77 1.41 -4.79
N TRP A 188 3.61 0.28 -5.46
CA TRP A 188 2.34 -0.09 -6.09
C TRP A 188 1.29 -0.51 -5.06
N LEU A 189 1.67 -1.20 -4.00
CA LEU A 189 0.77 -1.50 -2.87
C LEU A 189 0.28 -0.23 -2.18
N ILE A 190 1.14 0.76 -1.96
CA ILE A 190 0.74 2.06 -1.39
C ILE A 190 -0.30 2.75 -2.29
N ARG A 191 -0.17 2.69 -3.63
CA ARG A 191 -1.18 3.20 -4.56
C ARG A 191 -2.51 2.47 -4.39
N ALA A 192 -2.50 1.15 -4.36
CA ALA A 192 -3.71 0.35 -4.16
C ALA A 192 -4.40 0.70 -2.83
N ILE A 193 -3.64 0.78 -1.75
CA ILE A 193 -4.15 1.16 -0.42
C ILE A 193 -4.76 2.57 -0.44
N ALA A 194 -4.10 3.53 -1.08
CA ALA A 194 -4.60 4.91 -1.17
C ALA A 194 -5.92 4.99 -1.94
N ILE A 195 -6.04 4.27 -3.05
CA ILE A 195 -7.27 4.21 -3.82
C ILE A 195 -8.39 3.61 -2.96
N LEU A 196 -8.15 2.49 -2.29
CA LEU A 196 -9.16 1.87 -1.43
C LEU A 196 -9.60 2.80 -0.29
N LEU A 197 -8.66 3.50 0.36
CA LEU A 197 -8.94 4.47 1.41
C LEU A 197 -9.70 5.72 0.90
N GLY A 198 -9.81 5.91 -0.41
CA GLY A 198 -10.66 6.94 -1.02
C GLY A 198 -12.10 6.87 -0.53
N ILE A 199 -12.62 5.65 -0.24
CA ILE A 199 -13.96 5.47 0.33
C ILE A 199 -14.11 6.15 1.70
N ALA A 200 -13.06 6.21 2.51
CA ALA A 200 -13.08 6.91 3.80
C ALA A 200 -13.19 8.42 3.61
N THR A 201 -12.49 8.97 2.62
CA THR A 201 -12.53 10.40 2.29
C THR A 201 -13.89 10.83 1.72
N THR A 202 -14.63 9.93 1.05
CA THR A 202 -15.99 10.24 0.59
C THR A 202 -16.95 10.53 1.75
N ARG A 203 -16.72 9.97 2.94
CA ARG A 203 -17.64 10.11 4.09
C ARG A 203 -17.74 11.54 4.61
N PRO A 204 -16.64 12.24 4.96
CA PRO A 204 -16.73 13.65 5.36
C PRO A 204 -17.27 14.54 4.23
N ILE A 205 -16.93 14.26 2.97
CA ILE A 205 -17.45 15.01 1.83
C ILE A 205 -18.98 14.86 1.76
N MET A 206 -19.50 13.65 1.88
CA MET A 206 -20.95 13.42 1.97
C MET A 206 -21.56 14.13 3.18
N GLY A 207 -20.87 14.15 4.33
CA GLY A 207 -21.33 14.89 5.51
C GLY A 207 -21.53 16.37 5.23
N VAL A 208 -20.60 17.01 4.50
CA VAL A 208 -20.73 18.41 4.06
C VAL A 208 -21.94 18.58 3.13
N PHE A 209 -22.11 17.71 2.13
CA PHE A 209 -23.27 17.78 1.22
C PHE A 209 -24.60 17.62 1.97
N PHE A 210 -24.69 16.71 2.94
CA PHE A 210 -25.89 16.57 3.78
C PHE A 210 -26.15 17.79 4.64
N ALA A 211 -25.11 18.44 5.15
CA ALA A 211 -25.24 19.67 5.95
C ALA A 211 -25.70 20.86 5.09
N THR A 212 -25.29 20.93 3.82
CA THR A 212 -25.60 22.01 2.88
C THR A 212 -26.77 21.70 1.95
N SER A 213 -27.39 20.53 2.05
CA SER A 213 -28.46 20.09 1.14
C SER A 213 -29.68 21.02 1.14
N GLY A 214 -29.99 21.67 2.28
CA GLY A 214 -31.06 22.68 2.36
C GLY A 214 -30.79 23.94 1.53
N MET A 215 -29.52 24.24 1.22
CA MET A 215 -29.12 25.41 0.40
C MET A 215 -28.93 25.05 -1.07
N THR A 216 -28.42 23.84 -1.33
CA THR A 216 -28.03 23.41 -2.69
C THR A 216 -29.18 22.76 -3.47
N HIS A 217 -30.24 22.34 -2.78
CA HIS A 217 -31.37 21.57 -3.33
C HIS A 217 -30.96 20.33 -4.14
N LEU A 218 -29.73 19.83 -3.93
CA LEU A 218 -29.23 18.62 -4.58
C LEU A 218 -29.85 17.38 -3.96
N GLU A 219 -30.33 16.47 -4.80
CA GLU A 219 -30.81 15.18 -4.34
C GLU A 219 -29.67 14.29 -3.85
N PRO A 220 -29.89 13.43 -2.81
CA PRO A 220 -28.89 12.50 -2.30
C PRO A 220 -28.20 11.65 -3.37
N ARG A 221 -28.92 11.27 -4.41
CA ARG A 221 -28.37 10.50 -5.54
C ARG A 221 -27.32 11.26 -6.35
N GLN A 222 -27.50 12.57 -6.54
CA GLN A 222 -26.60 13.39 -7.35
C GLN A 222 -25.27 13.64 -6.63
N PHE A 223 -25.32 14.10 -5.39
CA PHE A 223 -24.09 14.41 -4.67
C PHE A 223 -23.32 13.16 -4.23
N PHE A 224 -23.98 12.00 -4.14
CA PHE A 224 -23.33 10.75 -3.81
C PHE A 224 -22.23 10.39 -4.82
N GLY A 225 -22.57 10.43 -6.11
CA GLY A 225 -21.61 10.19 -7.18
C GLY A 225 -20.48 11.23 -7.22
N ILE A 226 -20.79 12.51 -7.00
CA ILE A 226 -19.81 13.60 -6.96
C ILE A 226 -18.84 13.38 -5.78
N ALA A 227 -19.36 13.00 -4.60
CA ALA A 227 -18.53 12.73 -3.43
C ALA A 227 -17.55 11.57 -3.67
N PHE A 228 -17.95 10.53 -4.43
CA PHE A 228 -17.06 9.44 -4.83
C PHE A 228 -15.93 9.94 -5.72
N TRP A 229 -16.23 10.71 -6.76
CA TRP A 229 -15.21 11.29 -7.63
C TRP A 229 -14.20 12.12 -6.85
N ILE A 230 -14.67 13.04 -6.00
CA ILE A 230 -13.79 13.89 -5.20
C ILE A 230 -12.95 13.06 -4.23
N GLY A 231 -13.56 12.16 -3.44
CA GLY A 231 -12.88 11.40 -2.41
C GLY A 231 -11.78 10.50 -2.96
N PHE A 232 -12.07 9.75 -4.02
CA PHE A 232 -11.08 8.88 -4.65
C PHE A 232 -9.97 9.68 -5.36
N SER A 233 -10.32 10.78 -6.06
CA SER A 233 -9.35 11.64 -6.73
C SER A 233 -8.38 12.27 -5.74
N VAL A 234 -8.88 12.84 -4.65
CA VAL A 234 -8.04 13.48 -3.62
C VAL A 234 -7.02 12.50 -3.06
N ASN A 235 -7.43 11.31 -2.63
CA ASN A 235 -6.51 10.31 -2.09
C ASN A 235 -5.48 9.84 -3.12
N THR A 236 -5.92 9.56 -4.34
CA THR A 236 -5.06 9.08 -5.42
C THR A 236 -4.01 10.14 -5.78
N LEU A 237 -4.43 11.41 -5.93
CA LEU A 237 -3.53 12.51 -6.28
C LEU A 237 -2.54 12.82 -5.15
N LEU A 238 -2.97 12.85 -3.88
CA LEU A 238 -2.10 13.12 -2.75
C LEU A 238 -0.99 12.07 -2.63
N VAL A 239 -1.33 10.79 -2.78
CA VAL A 239 -0.34 9.72 -2.69
C VAL A 239 0.58 9.70 -3.91
N GLU A 240 0.06 9.95 -5.11
CA GLU A 240 0.90 10.02 -6.31
C GLU A 240 1.88 11.21 -6.22
N LEU A 241 1.43 12.37 -5.77
CA LEU A 241 2.28 13.54 -5.54
C LEU A 241 3.38 13.22 -4.52
N TRP A 242 3.02 12.61 -3.40
CA TRP A 242 3.98 12.18 -2.38
C TRP A 242 5.02 11.19 -2.92
N LEU A 243 4.59 10.18 -3.69
CA LEU A 243 5.49 9.19 -4.29
C LEU A 243 6.46 9.83 -5.31
N ARG A 244 5.99 10.85 -6.07
CA ARG A 244 6.83 11.60 -7.02
C ARG A 244 7.85 12.48 -6.30
N MET A 245 7.46 13.18 -5.26
CA MET A 245 8.37 14.00 -4.46
C MET A 245 9.49 13.16 -3.83
N ASN A 246 9.15 11.98 -3.31
CA ASN A 246 10.13 11.08 -2.71
C ASN A 246 11.04 10.38 -3.73
N LYS A 247 10.64 10.28 -4.99
CA LYS A 247 11.50 9.77 -6.07
C LYS A 247 12.61 10.76 -6.45
N ARG A 248 12.37 12.07 -6.27
CA ARG A 248 13.26 13.15 -6.72
C ARG A 248 14.33 13.57 -5.71
N ARG A 249 14.41 12.93 -4.53
CA ARG A 249 15.52 13.20 -3.60
C ARG A 249 16.68 12.25 -3.92
N PRO A 250 17.66 12.65 -4.76
CA PRO A 250 18.90 11.91 -4.90
C PRO A 250 19.59 11.94 -3.54
N VAL A 251 20.22 10.82 -3.17
CA VAL A 251 21.16 10.79 -2.07
C VAL A 251 22.29 11.75 -2.49
N SER A 252 22.34 12.93 -1.88
CA SER A 252 23.49 13.83 -2.01
C SER A 252 24.66 13.09 -1.38
N PHE A 253 25.50 12.49 -2.21
CA PHE A 253 26.84 12.11 -1.80
C PHE A 253 27.55 13.44 -1.54
N ALA A 254 27.66 13.80 -0.26
CA ALA A 254 28.62 14.81 0.16
C ALA A 254 30.00 14.26 -0.22
N SER A 255 30.55 14.75 -1.32
CA SER A 255 31.96 14.64 -1.63
C SER A 255 32.72 15.45 -0.55
N SER A 256 33.14 14.76 0.51
CA SER A 256 34.16 15.30 1.40
C SER A 256 35.49 15.17 0.68
N THR A 257 35.90 16.25 0.07
CA THR A 257 37.29 16.53 -0.26
C THR A 257 38.09 16.79 1.01
#